data_2082f3af33e256f6808324d29d4bb96e
#
_entry.id   2082f3af33e256f6808324d29d4bb96e
#
_cell.length_a   1.000
_cell.length_b   1.000
_cell.length_c   1.000
_cell.angle_alpha   90.00
_cell.angle_beta   90.00
_cell.angle_gamma   90.00
#
_symmetry.space_group_name_H-M   'P 1'
#
loop_
_entity.id
_entity.type
_entity.pdbx_description
1 polymer ?
#
loop_
_entity_poly.entity_id
_entity_poly.type
_entity_poly.pdbx_seq_one_letter_code
_entity_poly.pdbx_strand_id
1 'polypeptide(L)'
;MDHEHTEHITAAPDAVYAAIADVGNLPRFVPQITGARASDADHVEVDARYHGHDKHGEATFHTDDERRRIEWETPSGYHGWMQVDADGNASRLTLFLSTTHDAEHDHDVAATLDAIRMLVEAEV
;
A
#
# COMPACT_ATOMS: atom_id res chain seq x y z
N MET A 1 6.65 6.64 14.61
CA MET A 1 7.17 5.28 14.76
C MET A 1 7.21 4.61 13.40
N ASP A 2 8.30 3.95 13.09
CA ASP A 2 8.51 3.38 11.77
C ASP A 2 8.31 1.88 11.79
N HIS A 3 7.63 1.37 10.76
CA HIS A 3 7.38 -0.04 10.57
C HIS A 3 7.84 -0.44 9.17
N GLU A 4 8.59 -1.53 9.08
CA GLU A 4 9.04 -2.07 7.79
C GLU A 4 8.87 -3.58 7.79
N HIS A 5 8.21 -4.09 6.76
CA HIS A 5 7.99 -5.52 6.57
C HIS A 5 8.23 -5.90 5.13
N THR A 6 8.74 -7.11 4.92
CA THR A 6 8.99 -7.67 3.60
C THR A 6 8.28 -9.01 3.49
N GLU A 7 7.64 -9.27 2.35
CA GLU A 7 6.96 -10.52 2.09
C GLU A 7 7.34 -11.07 0.71
N HIS A 8 7.51 -12.39 0.64
CA HIS A 8 7.73 -13.10 -0.60
C HIS A 8 6.38 -13.39 -1.28
N ILE A 9 6.29 -13.07 -2.59
CA ILE A 9 5.08 -13.27 -3.38
C ILE A 9 5.43 -14.08 -4.62
N THR A 10 4.68 -15.18 -4.86
CA THR A 10 4.91 -16.06 -6.00
C THR A 10 4.23 -15.55 -7.27
N ALA A 11 4.56 -14.31 -7.64
CA ALA A 11 4.09 -13.66 -8.85
C ALA A 11 5.21 -12.79 -9.41
N ALA A 12 5.15 -12.51 -10.71
CA ALA A 12 6.16 -11.70 -11.36
C ALA A 12 6.18 -10.26 -10.82
N PRO A 13 7.36 -9.61 -10.74
CA PRO A 13 7.46 -8.26 -10.19
C PRO A 13 6.53 -7.24 -10.86
N ASP A 14 6.37 -7.30 -12.17
CA ASP A 14 5.49 -6.37 -12.87
C ASP A 14 4.02 -6.55 -12.51
N ALA A 15 3.59 -7.78 -12.25
CA ALA A 15 2.22 -8.07 -11.82
C ALA A 15 1.96 -7.54 -10.41
N VAL A 16 2.92 -7.71 -9.51
CA VAL A 16 2.82 -7.18 -8.14
C VAL A 16 2.79 -5.66 -8.17
N TYR A 17 3.68 -5.04 -8.94
CA TYR A 17 3.73 -3.59 -9.05
C TYR A 17 2.43 -3.02 -9.64
N ALA A 18 1.89 -3.63 -10.69
CA ALA A 18 0.64 -3.19 -11.28
C ALA A 18 -0.50 -3.20 -10.26
N ALA A 19 -0.54 -4.18 -9.38
CA ALA A 19 -1.55 -4.28 -8.33
C ALA A 19 -1.43 -3.16 -7.30
N ILE A 20 -0.21 -2.89 -6.81
CA ILE A 20 0.00 -1.87 -5.78
C ILE A 20 -0.08 -0.45 -6.33
N ALA A 21 0.21 -0.24 -7.61
CA ALA A 21 0.13 1.07 -8.25
C ALA A 21 -1.30 1.49 -8.60
N ASP A 22 -2.24 0.56 -8.57
CA ASP A 22 -3.64 0.84 -8.85
C ASP A 22 -4.34 1.31 -7.58
N VAL A 23 -4.63 2.62 -7.52
CA VAL A 23 -5.30 3.26 -6.38
C VAL A 23 -6.64 2.59 -6.05
N GLY A 24 -7.38 2.13 -7.07
CA GLY A 24 -8.66 1.46 -6.88
C GLY A 24 -8.56 0.15 -6.10
N ASN A 25 -7.37 -0.42 -5.96
CA ASN A 25 -7.15 -1.64 -5.18
C ASN A 25 -6.92 -1.37 -3.68
N LEU A 26 -6.69 -0.13 -3.27
CA LEU A 26 -6.38 0.18 -1.87
C LEU A 26 -7.41 -0.36 -0.87
N PRO A 27 -8.73 -0.29 -1.13
CA PRO A 27 -9.71 -0.87 -0.21
C PRO A 27 -9.58 -2.39 -0.05
N ARG A 28 -8.96 -3.06 -1.01
CA ARG A 28 -8.73 -4.52 -0.95
C ARG A 28 -7.53 -4.87 -0.08
N PHE A 29 -6.57 -3.95 0.06
CA PHE A 29 -5.33 -4.21 0.79
C PHE A 29 -5.36 -3.67 2.22
N VAL A 30 -6.00 -2.53 2.43
CA VAL A 30 -6.02 -1.85 3.72
C VAL A 30 -7.43 -1.91 4.28
N PRO A 31 -7.67 -2.67 5.35
CA PRO A 31 -9.04 -2.91 5.86
C PRO A 31 -9.78 -1.64 6.25
N GLN A 32 -9.07 -0.60 6.70
CA GLN A 32 -9.69 0.65 7.13
C GLN A 32 -10.13 1.52 5.96
N ILE A 33 -9.58 1.32 4.77
CA ILE A 33 -9.92 2.11 3.59
C ILE A 33 -11.18 1.54 2.94
N THR A 34 -12.23 2.36 2.83
CA THR A 34 -13.50 1.98 2.23
C THR A 34 -13.61 2.43 0.78
N GLY A 35 -12.81 3.41 0.36
CA GLY A 35 -12.75 3.87 -1.02
C GLY A 35 -11.49 4.66 -1.29
N ALA A 36 -11.02 4.63 -2.52
CA ALA A 36 -9.84 5.39 -2.94
C ALA A 36 -9.94 5.70 -4.43
N ARG A 37 -9.53 6.90 -4.80
CA ARG A 37 -9.54 7.35 -6.20
C ARG A 37 -8.47 8.41 -6.43
N ALA A 38 -7.91 8.45 -7.62
CA ALA A 38 -6.99 9.51 -8.02
C ALA A 38 -7.77 10.80 -8.23
N SER A 39 -7.31 11.90 -7.60
CA SER A 39 -7.89 13.22 -7.80
C SER A 39 -7.13 14.03 -8.86
N ASP A 40 -5.82 13.80 -8.95
CA ASP A 40 -4.97 14.30 -10.04
C ASP A 40 -3.74 13.38 -10.19
N ALA A 41 -2.72 13.80 -10.96
CA ALA A 41 -1.55 12.98 -11.25
C ALA A 41 -0.74 12.60 -10.00
N ASP A 42 -0.78 13.43 -8.96
CA ASP A 42 0.05 13.27 -7.76
C ASP A 42 -0.75 13.11 -6.47
N HIS A 43 -2.08 13.12 -6.55
CA HIS A 43 -2.94 13.08 -5.36
C HIS A 43 -4.01 12.02 -5.47
N VAL A 44 -4.35 11.45 -4.32
CA VAL A 44 -5.46 10.51 -4.18
C VAL A 44 -6.39 10.97 -3.06
N GLU A 45 -7.67 10.71 -3.24
CA GLU A 45 -8.67 10.89 -2.18
C GLU A 45 -8.98 9.53 -1.59
N VAL A 46 -9.03 9.46 -0.27
CA VAL A 46 -9.23 8.22 0.46
C VAL A 46 -10.37 8.39 1.45
N ASP A 47 -11.28 7.44 1.42
CA ASP A 47 -12.32 7.29 2.45
C ASP A 47 -11.91 6.13 3.36
N ALA A 48 -11.96 6.36 4.66
CA ALA A 48 -11.54 5.37 5.64
C ALA A 48 -12.55 5.31 6.80
N ARG A 49 -12.56 4.17 7.50
CA ARG A 49 -13.38 3.98 8.69
C ARG A 49 -12.52 3.54 9.85
N TYR A 50 -12.52 4.35 10.91
CA TYR A 50 -11.81 4.06 12.15
C TYR A 50 -12.78 4.15 13.32
N HIS A 51 -12.84 3.08 14.12
CA HIS A 51 -13.67 3.03 15.34
C HIS A 51 -15.12 3.46 15.09
N GLY A 52 -15.69 3.06 13.94
CA GLY A 52 -17.06 3.39 13.58
C GLY A 52 -17.26 4.79 13.01
N HIS A 53 -16.19 5.55 12.82
CA HIS A 53 -16.25 6.90 12.25
C HIS A 53 -15.71 6.91 10.82
N ASP A 54 -16.48 7.50 9.93
CA ASP A 54 -16.05 7.69 8.54
C ASP A 54 -15.18 8.94 8.46
N LYS A 55 -14.04 8.82 7.77
CA LYS A 55 -13.10 9.91 7.54
C LYS A 55 -12.78 10.00 6.07
N HIS A 56 -12.64 11.23 5.59
CA HIS A 56 -12.20 11.52 4.24
C HIS A 56 -10.88 12.27 4.31
N GLY A 57 -9.92 11.88 3.50
CA GLY A 57 -8.62 12.52 3.46
C GLY A 57 -8.03 12.51 2.07
N GLU A 58 -6.98 13.29 1.91
CA GLU A 58 -6.22 13.36 0.67
C GLU A 58 -4.76 13.09 0.99
N ALA A 59 -4.08 12.40 0.08
CA ALA A 59 -2.67 12.09 0.20
C ALA A 59 -1.97 12.36 -1.12
N THR A 60 -0.67 12.67 -1.06
CA THR A 60 0.16 12.62 -2.26
C THR A 60 0.44 11.15 -2.59
N PHE A 61 0.55 10.84 -3.86
CA PHE A 61 0.78 9.48 -4.31
C PHE A 61 1.65 9.52 -5.57
N HIS A 62 2.86 8.98 -5.46
CA HIS A 62 3.83 8.96 -6.54
C HIS A 62 4.20 7.54 -6.92
N THR A 63 4.31 7.29 -8.22
CA THR A 63 4.76 6.00 -8.74
C THR A 63 6.07 6.16 -9.49
N ASP A 64 6.95 5.18 -9.32
CA ASP A 64 8.23 5.09 -10.05
C ASP A 64 8.26 3.71 -10.73
N ASP A 65 7.91 3.67 -12.00
CA ASP A 65 7.78 2.42 -12.74
C ASP A 65 9.11 1.69 -12.92
N GLU A 66 10.20 2.43 -13.04
CA GLU A 66 11.53 1.83 -13.21
C GLU A 66 11.99 1.08 -11.96
N ARG A 67 11.66 1.61 -10.79
CA ARG A 67 12.04 1.03 -9.50
C ARG A 67 10.96 0.13 -8.93
N ARG A 68 9.80 0.09 -9.55
CA ARG A 68 8.61 -0.60 -9.02
C ARG A 68 8.30 -0.15 -7.61
N ARG A 69 8.23 1.17 -7.43
CA ARG A 69 8.06 1.79 -6.12
C ARG A 69 6.90 2.78 -6.13
N ILE A 70 6.12 2.78 -5.06
CA ILE A 70 5.12 3.80 -4.81
C ILE A 70 5.42 4.49 -3.49
N GLU A 71 5.09 5.77 -3.39
CA GLU A 71 5.28 6.57 -2.18
C GLU A 71 4.03 7.40 -1.93
N TRP A 72 3.67 7.58 -0.67
CA TRP A 72 2.53 8.41 -0.28
C TRP A 72 2.84 9.22 0.97
N GLU A 73 2.14 10.35 1.12
CA GLU A 73 2.24 11.20 2.28
C GLU A 73 0.91 11.90 2.53
N THR A 74 0.51 11.98 3.78
CA THR A 74 -0.68 12.73 4.20
C THR A 74 -0.27 14.03 4.88
N PRO A 75 -1.17 15.05 4.92
CA PRO A 75 -0.88 16.31 5.63
C PRO A 75 -0.60 16.13 7.12
N SER A 76 -1.07 15.04 7.72
CA SER A 76 -0.84 14.73 9.14
C SER A 76 0.56 14.17 9.42
N GLY A 77 1.39 13.96 8.39
CA GLY A 77 2.73 13.41 8.54
C GLY A 77 2.84 11.91 8.43
N TYR A 78 1.72 11.23 8.22
CA TYR A 78 1.70 9.80 7.92
C TYR A 78 2.23 9.59 6.51
N HIS A 79 3.29 8.79 6.37
CA HIS A 79 3.87 8.54 5.05
C HIS A 79 4.44 7.13 4.95
N GLY A 80 4.65 6.67 3.74
CA GLY A 80 5.23 5.36 3.51
C GLY A 80 5.59 5.12 2.06
N TRP A 81 6.12 3.94 1.81
CA TRP A 81 6.42 3.49 0.46
C TRP A 81 6.31 1.97 0.38
N MET A 82 6.05 1.49 -0.82
CA MET A 82 6.16 0.07 -1.15
C MET A 82 7.10 -0.08 -2.33
N GLN A 83 7.91 -1.13 -2.33
CA GLN A 83 8.83 -1.44 -3.41
C GLN A 83 8.80 -2.92 -3.72
N VAL A 84 8.80 -3.23 -5.01
CA VAL A 84 8.82 -4.61 -5.51
C VAL A 84 10.20 -4.90 -6.07
N ASP A 85 10.84 -5.93 -5.55
CA ASP A 85 12.13 -6.41 -6.05
C ASP A 85 11.96 -7.80 -6.67
N ALA A 86 12.71 -8.06 -7.72
CA ALA A 86 12.71 -9.38 -8.35
C ALA A 86 13.40 -10.40 -7.44
N ASP A 87 12.83 -11.62 -7.38
CA ASP A 87 13.39 -12.75 -6.65
C ASP A 87 13.20 -13.99 -7.54
N GLY A 88 14.12 -14.15 -8.52
CA GLY A 88 13.93 -15.11 -9.59
C GLY A 88 12.69 -14.79 -10.42
N ASN A 89 11.75 -15.72 -10.51
CA ASN A 89 10.46 -15.52 -11.17
C ASN A 89 9.39 -15.00 -10.20
N ALA A 90 9.73 -14.85 -8.95
CA ALA A 90 8.85 -14.35 -7.90
C ALA A 90 9.24 -12.93 -7.54
N SER A 91 8.61 -12.40 -6.50
CA SER A 91 8.80 -11.02 -6.05
C SER A 91 9.01 -10.95 -4.55
N ARG A 92 9.71 -9.90 -4.13
CA ARG A 92 9.80 -9.50 -2.73
C ARG A 92 9.17 -8.12 -2.62
N LEU A 93 8.12 -8.02 -1.83
CA LEU A 93 7.42 -6.75 -1.60
C LEU A 93 7.79 -6.22 -0.22
N THR A 94 8.33 -5.01 -0.18
CA THR A 94 8.66 -4.32 1.06
C THR A 94 7.69 -3.16 1.24
N LEU A 95 7.10 -3.08 2.43
CA LEU A 95 6.24 -1.97 2.85
C LEU A 95 6.90 -1.25 4.02
N PHE A 96 7.11 0.04 3.86
CA PHE A 96 7.57 0.93 4.93
C PHE A 96 6.45 1.89 5.29
N LEU A 97 6.25 2.10 6.59
CA LEU A 97 5.21 2.98 7.10
C LEU A 97 5.75 3.77 8.28
N SER A 98 5.66 5.10 8.20
CA SER A 98 5.99 5.98 9.31
C SER A 98 4.74 6.69 9.79
N THR A 99 4.43 6.56 11.07
CA THR A 99 3.22 7.11 11.67
C THR A 99 3.57 7.96 12.88
N THR A 100 2.66 8.86 13.24
CA THR A 100 2.75 9.61 14.49
C THR A 100 2.14 8.86 15.68
N HIS A 101 1.53 7.70 15.42
CA HIS A 101 0.90 6.84 16.42
C HIS A 101 1.68 5.54 16.53
N ASP A 102 1.53 4.87 17.67
CA ASP A 102 2.35 3.73 18.03
C ASP A 102 1.80 2.37 17.54
N ALA A 103 2.18 1.33 18.19
CA ALA A 103 2.18 -0.10 17.86
C ALA A 103 0.94 -0.73 17.19
N GLU A 104 -0.21 -0.10 17.15
CA GLU A 104 -1.42 -0.68 16.54
C GLU A 104 -1.27 -0.89 15.03
N HIS A 105 -0.42 -0.11 14.38
CA HIS A 105 -0.24 -0.15 12.93
C HIS A 105 0.66 -1.29 12.43
N ASP A 106 1.47 -1.86 13.29
CA ASP A 106 2.34 -2.97 12.90
C ASP A 106 1.53 -4.19 12.44
N HIS A 107 0.42 -4.47 13.11
CA HIS A 107 -0.49 -5.53 12.72
C HIS A 107 -1.17 -5.23 11.37
N ASP A 108 -1.52 -3.97 11.13
CA ASP A 108 -2.14 -3.53 9.88
C ASP A 108 -1.18 -3.64 8.71
N VAL A 109 0.11 -3.39 8.90
CA VAL A 109 1.14 -3.54 7.87
C VAL A 109 1.23 -4.99 7.41
N ALA A 110 1.29 -5.93 8.35
CA ALA A 110 1.35 -7.36 8.02
C ALA A 110 0.07 -7.82 7.28
N ALA A 111 -1.09 -7.35 7.72
CA ALA A 111 -2.37 -7.68 7.08
C ALA A 111 -2.45 -7.12 5.66
N THR A 112 -1.92 -5.93 5.43
CA THR A 112 -1.88 -5.31 4.10
C THR A 112 -1.02 -6.11 3.15
N LEU A 113 0.19 -6.50 3.56
CA LEU A 113 1.07 -7.34 2.73
C LEU A 113 0.43 -8.68 2.39
N ASP A 114 -0.22 -9.29 3.35
CA ASP A 114 -0.90 -10.58 3.15
C ASP A 114 -2.05 -10.45 2.15
N ALA A 115 -2.82 -9.38 2.23
CA ALA A 115 -3.92 -9.12 1.30
C ALA A 115 -3.41 -8.91 -0.13
N ILE A 116 -2.30 -8.18 -0.29
CA ILE A 116 -1.67 -7.98 -1.61
C ILE A 116 -1.21 -9.32 -2.17
N ARG A 117 -0.53 -10.12 -1.35
CA ARG A 117 -0.07 -11.44 -1.77
C ARG A 117 -1.23 -12.32 -2.26
N MET A 118 -2.30 -12.38 -1.48
CA MET A 118 -3.47 -13.20 -1.83
C MET A 118 -4.13 -12.75 -3.12
N LEU A 119 -4.25 -11.44 -3.33
CA LEU A 119 -4.85 -10.91 -4.55
C LEU A 119 -4.01 -11.25 -5.78
N VAL A 120 -2.71 -11.00 -5.72
CA VAL A 120 -1.82 -11.18 -6.87
C VAL A 120 -1.63 -12.67 -7.20
N GLU A 121 -1.47 -13.52 -6.20
CA GLU A 121 -1.31 -14.96 -6.41
C GLU A 121 -2.58 -15.60 -6.96
N ALA A 122 -3.74 -15.06 -6.63
CA ALA A 122 -5.02 -15.57 -7.15
C ALA A 122 -5.23 -15.21 -8.63
N GLU A 123 -4.59 -14.17 -9.14
CA GLU A 123 -4.72 -13.72 -10.54
C GLU A 123 -3.73 -14.41 -11.49
N VAL A 124 -2.79 -15.14 -10.97
CA VAL A 124 -1.72 -15.79 -11.75
C VAL A 124 -2.10 -17.16 -12.24
#